data_c4717278a9ae689ee364b62c51fd28e8
#
_entry.id   c4717278a9ae689ee364b62c51fd28e8
#
_cell.length_a   1.000
_cell.length_b   1.000
_cell.length_c   1.000
_cell.angle_alpha   90.00
_cell.angle_beta   90.00
_cell.angle_gamma   90.00
#
_symmetry.space_group_name_H-M   'P 1'
#
loop_
_entity.id
_entity.type
_entity.pdbx_description
1 polymer ?
#
loop_
_entity_poly.entity_id
_entity_poly.type
_entity_poly.pdbx_seq_one_letter_code
_entity_poly.pdbx_strand_id
1 'polypeptide(L)'
;MASHHPQKRLVGPLGRARGLGSAKSGLQHWWAQRVTAVALVPLTLWFVFSVVHLTGADQARVHDWLSRPASAILMSLFIVATFYHLALGVQVVVEDYVHREGVKLTSLLLVKGLIVLIAAAALFTVLRVAVGS
;
A
#
# COMPACT_ATOMS: atom_id res chain seq x y z
N MET A 1 22.01 -49.45 -25.63
CA MET A 1 20.83 -49.41 -24.74
C MET A 1 20.71 -48.00 -24.18
N ALA A 2 19.89 -47.19 -24.81
CA ALA A 2 19.66 -45.83 -24.33
C ALA A 2 18.64 -45.86 -23.20
N SER A 3 19.06 -45.57 -21.99
CA SER A 3 18.19 -45.41 -20.84
C SER A 3 17.29 -44.17 -21.05
N HIS A 4 16.07 -44.41 -21.50
CA HIS A 4 15.03 -43.43 -21.45
C HIS A 4 14.74 -43.12 -19.97
N HIS A 5 15.39 -42.10 -19.46
CA HIS A 5 14.90 -41.44 -18.26
C HIS A 5 13.54 -40.78 -18.61
N PRO A 6 12.43 -41.25 -18.02
CA PRO A 6 11.18 -40.51 -18.12
C PRO A 6 11.42 -39.17 -17.43
N GLN A 7 11.58 -38.14 -18.21
CA GLN A 7 11.44 -36.78 -17.68
C GLN A 7 10.08 -36.75 -16.97
N LYS A 8 10.11 -36.83 -15.66
CA LYS A 8 8.96 -36.56 -14.84
C LYS A 8 8.45 -35.19 -15.27
N ARG A 9 7.45 -35.17 -16.13
CA ARG A 9 6.63 -33.99 -16.36
C ARG A 9 5.88 -33.73 -15.07
N LEU A 10 6.58 -33.14 -14.10
CA LEU A 10 6.02 -32.73 -12.80
C LEU A 10 5.00 -31.62 -12.95
N VAL A 11 4.80 -31.13 -14.19
CA VAL A 11 3.94 -29.98 -14.45
C VAL A 11 3.04 -30.35 -15.63
N GLY A 12 1.84 -30.82 -15.36
CA GLY A 12 0.77 -30.91 -16.35
C GLY A 12 0.42 -29.54 -16.94
N PRO A 13 -0.42 -29.47 -17.99
CA PRO A 13 -0.87 -28.16 -18.57
C PRO A 13 -1.43 -27.21 -17.52
N LEU A 14 -2.13 -27.76 -16.53
CA LEU A 14 -2.61 -27.01 -15.34
C LEU A 14 -1.48 -26.55 -14.43
N GLY A 15 -0.41 -27.31 -14.28
CA GLY A 15 0.74 -26.93 -13.50
C GLY A 15 1.60 -25.88 -14.20
N ARG A 16 1.64 -25.86 -15.55
CA ARG A 16 2.18 -24.74 -16.34
C ARG A 16 1.33 -23.48 -16.18
N ALA A 17 0.01 -23.61 -16.20
CA ALA A 17 -0.90 -22.51 -15.91
C ALA A 17 -0.75 -21.99 -14.46
N ARG A 18 -0.44 -22.88 -13.51
CA ARG A 18 -0.09 -22.51 -12.12
C ARG A 18 1.34 -21.95 -11.99
N GLY A 19 2.27 -22.34 -12.83
CA GLY A 19 3.59 -21.72 -12.94
C GLY A 19 3.49 -20.25 -13.41
N LEU A 20 2.43 -19.88 -14.13
CA LEU A 20 2.02 -18.52 -14.38
C LEU A 20 1.38 -17.84 -13.14
N GLY A 21 1.19 -18.56 -12.04
CA GLY A 21 0.69 -18.02 -10.77
C GLY A 21 1.62 -16.99 -10.14
N SER A 22 2.94 -17.10 -10.30
CA SER A 22 3.90 -16.08 -9.89
C SER A 22 3.78 -14.80 -10.75
N ALA A 23 3.56 -14.93 -12.05
CA ALA A 23 3.25 -13.83 -12.95
C ALA A 23 1.90 -13.17 -12.59
N LYS A 24 0.93 -13.95 -12.12
CA LYS A 24 -0.38 -13.47 -11.68
C LYS A 24 -0.27 -12.65 -10.39
N SER A 25 0.54 -13.05 -9.43
CA SER A 25 0.81 -12.25 -8.22
C SER A 25 1.59 -10.97 -8.54
N GLY A 26 2.56 -11.03 -9.46
CA GLY A 26 3.27 -9.87 -9.97
C GLY A 26 2.35 -8.89 -10.70
N LEU A 27 1.39 -9.38 -11.47
CA LEU A 27 0.38 -8.56 -12.14
C LEU A 27 -0.55 -7.85 -11.13
N GLN A 28 -0.99 -8.56 -10.07
CA GLN A 28 -1.80 -7.96 -9.02
C GLN A 28 -1.05 -6.84 -8.29
N HIS A 29 0.22 -7.07 -7.96
CA HIS A 29 1.08 -6.06 -7.34
C HIS A 29 1.26 -4.84 -8.25
N TRP A 30 1.51 -5.06 -9.53
CA TRP A 30 1.65 -4.01 -10.54
C TRP A 30 0.35 -3.18 -10.69
N TRP A 31 -0.81 -3.86 -10.75
CA TRP A 31 -2.11 -3.18 -10.80
C TRP A 31 -2.39 -2.37 -9.54
N ALA A 32 -2.16 -2.93 -8.36
CA ALA A 32 -2.35 -2.24 -7.10
C ALA A 32 -1.50 -0.95 -7.03
N GLN A 33 -0.24 -1.03 -7.48
CA GLN A 33 0.65 0.13 -7.57
C GLN A 33 0.11 1.20 -8.51
N ARG A 34 -0.43 0.81 -9.66
CA ARG A 34 -1.01 1.75 -10.65
C ARG A 34 -2.31 2.37 -10.16
N VAL A 35 -3.23 1.57 -9.66
CA VAL A 35 -4.53 2.04 -9.16
C VAL A 35 -4.34 3.01 -7.99
N THR A 36 -3.47 2.68 -7.06
CA THR A 36 -3.17 3.59 -5.93
C THR A 36 -2.49 4.86 -6.38
N ALA A 37 -1.58 4.80 -7.36
CA ALA A 37 -0.96 5.99 -7.94
C ALA A 37 -2.00 6.92 -8.58
N VAL A 38 -2.91 6.37 -9.38
CA VAL A 38 -3.99 7.15 -10.02
C VAL A 38 -4.92 7.77 -8.97
N ALA A 39 -5.30 7.02 -7.93
CA ALA A 39 -6.13 7.52 -6.84
C ALA A 39 -5.43 8.63 -6.04
N LEU A 40 -4.12 8.52 -5.85
CA LEU A 40 -3.33 9.53 -5.12
C LEU A 40 -3.24 10.87 -5.84
N VAL A 41 -3.36 10.93 -7.16
CA VAL A 41 -3.32 12.20 -7.89
C VAL A 41 -4.41 13.17 -7.41
N PRO A 42 -5.71 12.86 -7.52
CA PRO A 42 -6.76 13.75 -7.05
C PRO A 42 -6.75 13.92 -5.52
N LEU A 43 -6.43 12.87 -4.75
CA LEU A 43 -6.37 12.95 -3.30
C LEU A 43 -5.24 13.87 -2.82
N THR A 44 -4.07 13.81 -3.46
CA THR A 44 -2.94 14.70 -3.14
C THR A 44 -3.26 16.14 -3.49
N LEU A 45 -3.88 16.40 -4.65
CA LEU A 45 -4.32 17.73 -5.03
C LEU A 45 -5.32 18.29 -4.01
N TRP A 46 -6.34 17.51 -3.64
CA TRP A 46 -7.28 17.89 -2.59
C TRP A 46 -6.57 18.18 -1.26
N PHE A 47 -5.64 17.34 -0.86
CA PHE A 47 -4.88 17.52 0.38
C PHE A 47 -4.07 18.82 0.37
N VAL A 48 -3.34 19.08 -0.72
CA VAL A 48 -2.56 20.33 -0.88
C VAL A 48 -3.45 21.56 -0.81
N PHE A 49 -4.58 21.57 -1.54
CA PHE A 49 -5.55 22.67 -1.47
C PHE A 49 -6.11 22.85 -0.05
N SER A 50 -6.38 21.75 0.65
CA SER A 50 -6.86 21.79 2.03
C SER A 50 -5.82 22.38 2.98
N VAL A 51 -4.56 22.00 2.85
CA VAL A 51 -3.45 22.56 3.65
C VAL A 51 -3.30 24.05 3.38
N VAL A 52 -3.32 24.47 2.13
CA VAL A 52 -3.26 25.89 1.75
C VAL A 52 -4.44 26.66 2.33
N HIS A 53 -5.66 26.10 2.26
CA HIS A 53 -6.86 26.74 2.83
C HIS A 53 -6.80 26.87 4.35
N LEU A 54 -6.14 25.94 5.03
CA LEU A 54 -5.97 25.93 6.49
C LEU A 54 -4.72 26.68 6.95
N THR A 55 -3.97 27.30 6.05
CA THR A 55 -2.79 28.11 6.44
C THR A 55 -3.21 29.24 7.37
N GLY A 56 -2.57 29.32 8.52
CA GLY A 56 -2.90 30.31 9.55
C GLY A 56 -4.14 29.99 10.39
N ALA A 57 -4.79 28.83 10.16
CA ALA A 57 -5.91 28.39 10.99
C ALA A 57 -5.41 27.98 12.39
N ASP A 58 -6.23 28.26 13.39
CA ASP A 58 -6.04 27.76 14.75
C ASP A 58 -6.47 26.27 14.86
N GLN A 59 -6.15 25.66 15.99
CA GLN A 59 -6.48 24.26 16.25
C GLN A 59 -8.00 23.98 16.15
N ALA A 60 -8.83 24.91 16.64
CA ALA A 60 -10.29 24.75 16.63
C ALA A 60 -10.81 24.68 15.19
N ARG A 61 -10.32 25.52 14.31
CA ARG A 61 -10.70 25.53 12.88
C ARG A 61 -10.25 24.29 12.15
N VAL A 62 -9.04 23.79 12.43
CA VAL A 62 -8.56 22.53 11.85
C VAL A 62 -9.41 21.36 12.33
N HIS A 63 -9.75 21.33 13.61
CA HIS A 63 -10.62 20.32 14.20
C HIS A 63 -12.02 20.33 13.57
N ASP A 64 -12.65 21.51 13.46
CA ASP A 64 -13.97 21.68 12.80
C ASP A 64 -13.93 21.22 11.33
N TRP A 65 -12.88 21.56 10.61
CA TRP A 65 -12.70 21.11 9.23
C TRP A 65 -12.58 19.59 9.11
N LEU A 66 -11.81 18.95 9.99
CA LEU A 66 -11.58 17.51 9.97
C LEU A 66 -12.79 16.71 10.47
N SER A 67 -13.62 17.28 11.33
CA SER A 67 -14.86 16.66 11.82
C SER A 67 -15.98 16.61 10.77
N ARG A 68 -15.86 17.37 9.68
CA ARG A 68 -16.81 17.28 8.57
C ARG A 68 -16.69 15.92 7.86
N PRO A 69 -17.81 15.22 7.62
CA PRO A 69 -17.79 13.86 7.04
C PRO A 69 -16.98 13.76 5.75
N ALA A 70 -17.12 14.74 4.85
CA ALA A 70 -16.38 14.75 3.57
C ALA A 70 -14.86 14.85 3.81
N SER A 71 -14.40 15.74 4.71
CA SER A 71 -12.99 15.90 5.02
C SER A 71 -12.41 14.63 5.69
N ALA A 72 -13.14 14.07 6.64
CA ALA A 72 -12.74 12.85 7.33
C ALA A 72 -12.62 11.65 6.39
N ILE A 73 -13.59 11.46 5.49
CA ILE A 73 -13.58 10.39 4.49
C ILE A 73 -12.40 10.56 3.52
N LEU A 74 -12.24 11.75 2.94
CA LEU A 74 -11.16 12.01 1.99
C LEU A 74 -9.78 11.90 2.65
N MET A 75 -9.63 12.36 3.89
CA MET A 75 -8.40 12.21 4.66
C MET A 75 -8.09 10.73 4.94
N SER A 76 -9.10 9.94 5.32
CA SER A 76 -8.95 8.51 5.54
C SER A 76 -8.54 7.77 4.27
N LEU A 77 -9.18 8.08 3.14
CA LEU A 77 -8.81 7.53 1.83
C LEU A 77 -7.39 7.91 1.42
N PHE A 78 -7.01 9.17 1.65
CA PHE A 78 -5.66 9.64 1.38
C PHE A 78 -4.61 8.90 2.20
N ILE A 79 -4.84 8.71 3.50
CA ILE A 79 -3.96 7.94 4.39
C ILE A 79 -3.83 6.50 3.90
N VAL A 80 -4.94 5.81 3.66
CA VAL A 80 -4.92 4.41 3.21
C VAL A 80 -4.20 4.28 1.88
N ALA A 81 -4.53 5.11 0.90
CA ALA A 81 -3.90 5.06 -0.42
C ALA A 81 -2.39 5.34 -0.35
N THR A 82 -1.98 6.34 0.45
CA THR A 82 -0.57 6.71 0.61
C THR A 82 0.24 5.59 1.25
N PHE A 83 -0.21 5.06 2.37
CA PHE A 83 0.53 4.03 3.09
C PHE A 83 0.52 2.68 2.36
N TYR A 84 -0.57 2.36 1.67
CA TYR A 84 -0.62 1.16 0.84
C TYR A 84 0.31 1.27 -0.37
N HIS A 85 0.28 2.40 -1.08
CA HIS A 85 1.20 2.68 -2.18
C HIS A 85 2.67 2.65 -1.73
N LEU A 86 2.96 3.24 -0.58
CA LEU A 86 4.28 3.22 0.05
C LEU A 86 4.73 1.77 0.35
N ALA A 87 3.87 0.96 0.94
CA ALA A 87 4.18 -0.44 1.27
C ALA A 87 4.52 -1.26 0.01
N LEU A 88 3.78 -1.04 -1.07
CA LEU A 88 4.04 -1.69 -2.37
C LEU A 88 5.39 -1.22 -2.95
N GLY A 89 5.67 0.09 -2.90
CA GLY A 89 6.92 0.65 -3.42
C GLY A 89 8.15 0.20 -2.64
N VAL A 90 8.08 0.20 -1.30
CA VAL A 90 9.17 -0.30 -0.45
C VAL A 90 9.43 -1.79 -0.67
N GLN A 91 8.38 -2.57 -0.90
CA GLN A 91 8.56 -3.99 -1.23
C GLN A 91 9.43 -4.17 -2.47
N VAL A 92 9.16 -3.46 -3.54
CA VAL A 92 9.96 -3.54 -4.78
C VAL A 92 11.42 -3.16 -4.49
N VAL A 93 11.64 -2.06 -3.80
CA VAL A 93 13.01 -1.63 -3.46
C VAL A 93 13.75 -2.67 -2.62
N VAL A 94 13.13 -3.24 -1.61
CA VAL A 94 13.76 -4.26 -0.76
C VAL A 94 14.03 -5.54 -1.55
N GLU A 95 13.10 -5.96 -2.42
CA GLU A 95 13.29 -7.14 -3.28
C GLU A 95 14.44 -6.97 -4.27
N ASP A 96 14.64 -5.75 -4.80
CA ASP A 96 15.69 -5.45 -5.78
C ASP A 96 17.08 -5.31 -5.15
N TYR A 97 17.17 -4.73 -3.96
CA TYR A 97 18.46 -4.41 -3.34
C TYR A 97 18.94 -5.40 -2.29
N VAL A 98 18.03 -6.15 -1.65
CA VAL A 98 18.37 -7.09 -0.58
C VAL A 98 18.40 -8.53 -1.09
N HIS A 99 19.60 -9.06 -1.28
CA HIS A 99 19.81 -10.39 -1.87
C HIS A 99 19.79 -11.54 -0.84
N ARG A 100 20.01 -11.25 0.44
CA ARG A 100 20.01 -12.26 1.51
C ARG A 100 18.58 -12.50 1.98
N GLU A 101 18.05 -13.70 1.77
CA GLU A 101 16.65 -14.07 2.06
C GLU A 101 16.21 -13.72 3.50
N GLY A 102 17.01 -14.05 4.49
CA GLY A 102 16.69 -13.75 5.89
C GLY A 102 16.62 -12.26 6.19
N VAL A 103 17.55 -11.47 5.65
CA VAL A 103 17.58 -10.01 5.79
C VAL A 103 16.40 -9.38 5.04
N LYS A 104 16.11 -9.86 3.84
CA LYS A 104 14.98 -9.40 3.04
C LYS A 104 13.65 -9.60 3.76
N LEU A 105 13.40 -10.80 4.24
CA LEU A 105 12.16 -11.12 4.96
C LEU A 105 12.02 -10.27 6.23
N THR A 106 13.08 -10.17 7.03
CA THR A 106 13.08 -9.37 8.27
C THR A 106 12.84 -7.89 7.97
N SER A 107 13.53 -7.34 6.96
CA SER A 107 13.35 -5.95 6.55
C SER A 107 11.93 -5.66 6.07
N LEU A 108 11.34 -6.54 5.25
CA LEU A 108 9.96 -6.40 4.79
C LEU A 108 8.96 -6.46 5.94
N LEU A 109 9.13 -7.39 6.88
CA LEU A 109 8.25 -7.50 8.04
C LEU A 109 8.33 -6.26 8.93
N LEU A 110 9.53 -5.77 9.23
CA LEU A 110 9.72 -4.59 10.06
C LEU A 110 9.15 -3.34 9.40
N VAL A 111 9.49 -3.09 8.13
CA VAL A 111 9.04 -1.88 7.43
C VAL A 111 7.54 -1.91 7.20
N LYS A 112 6.96 -3.03 6.74
CA LYS A 112 5.51 -3.16 6.58
C LYS A 112 4.77 -3.04 7.91
N GLY A 113 5.30 -3.64 8.97
CA GLY A 113 4.75 -3.52 10.31
C GLY A 113 4.73 -2.06 10.79
N LEU A 114 5.82 -1.33 10.58
CA LEU A 114 5.91 0.10 10.89
C LEU A 114 4.93 0.94 10.06
N ILE A 115 4.83 0.69 8.75
CA ILE A 115 3.88 1.37 7.86
C ILE A 115 2.45 1.17 8.36
N VAL A 116 2.06 -0.07 8.68
CA VAL A 116 0.72 -0.40 9.19
C VAL A 116 0.46 0.30 10.52
N LEU A 117 1.43 0.31 11.43
CA LEU A 117 1.29 0.95 12.73
C LEU A 117 1.05 2.47 12.60
N ILE A 118 1.85 3.14 11.76
CA ILE A 118 1.69 4.58 11.52
C ILE A 118 0.37 4.89 10.82
N ALA A 119 -0.02 4.10 9.82
CA ALA A 119 -1.29 4.24 9.12
C ALA A 119 -2.48 4.07 10.08
N ALA A 120 -2.44 3.06 10.94
CA ALA A 120 -3.47 2.82 11.95
C ALA A 120 -3.58 3.97 12.95
N ALA A 121 -2.46 4.50 13.43
CA ALA A 121 -2.43 5.65 14.33
C ALA A 121 -3.01 6.92 13.66
N ALA A 122 -2.64 7.17 12.40
CA ALA A 122 -3.17 8.29 11.63
C ALA A 122 -4.68 8.17 11.40
N LEU A 123 -5.17 6.99 10.99
CA LEU A 123 -6.59 6.72 10.83
C LEU A 123 -7.36 6.87 12.14
N PHE A 124 -6.84 6.32 13.23
CA PHE A 124 -7.45 6.44 14.56
C PHE A 124 -7.61 7.92 14.95
N THR A 125 -6.59 8.75 14.69
CA THR A 125 -6.65 10.19 14.98
C THR A 125 -7.75 10.87 14.17
N VAL A 126 -7.86 10.59 12.86
CA VAL A 126 -8.91 11.16 12.01
C VAL A 126 -10.30 10.73 12.49
N LEU A 127 -10.48 9.44 12.77
CA LEU A 127 -11.76 8.90 13.22
C LEU A 127 -12.15 9.46 14.61
N ARG A 128 -11.19 9.60 15.51
CA ARG A 128 -11.43 10.18 16.83
C ARG A 128 -11.94 11.63 16.71
N VAL A 129 -11.34 12.42 15.85
CA VAL A 129 -11.79 13.81 15.59
C VAL A 129 -13.16 13.82 14.91
N ALA A 130 -13.38 12.94 13.95
CA ALA A 130 -14.65 12.89 13.19
C ALA A 130 -15.85 12.46 14.03
N VAL A 131 -15.66 11.57 15.03
CA VAL A 131 -16.73 10.99 15.85
C VAL A 131 -16.82 11.64 17.23
N GLY A 132 -15.74 12.18 17.73
CA GLY A 132 -15.62 12.73 19.09
C GLY A 132 -15.97 14.22 19.22
N SER A 133 -16.54 14.81 18.18
CA SER A 133 -17.03 16.21 18.16
C SER A 133 -18.43 16.36 18.67
#